data_9c8ac3588111aae51281656cf79f46e8
#
_entry.id   9c8ac3588111aae51281656cf79f46e8
#
_cell.length_a   1.000
_cell.length_b   1.000
_cell.length_c   1.000
_cell.angle_alpha   90.00
_cell.angle_beta   90.00
_cell.angle_gamma   90.00
#
_symmetry.space_group_name_H-M   'P 1'
#
loop_
_entity.id
_entity.type
_entity.pdbx_description
1 polymer ?
#
loop_
_entity_poly.entity_id
_entity_poly.type
_entity_poly.pdbx_seq_one_letter_code
_entity_poly.pdbx_strand_id
1 'polypeptide(L)'
;MTWASALVEHKRLAPNMLLYWAFMQRAATEGLTHFNFGRCTPDSGTHRFKRQWGAEDEQLWWYGLTPGATPGATATTPSPHDSAYAWGPRLWKRLPLAVANALGPRIVKYIP
;
A
#
# COMPACT_ATOMS: atom_id res chain seq x y z
N MET A 1 1.88 10.02 0.25
CA MET A 1 1.87 9.35 -1.08
C MET A 1 1.15 8.01 -0.96
N THR A 2 0.07 7.81 -1.70
CA THR A 2 -0.82 6.65 -1.49
C THR A 2 -0.40 5.44 -2.32
N TRP A 3 0.10 5.64 -3.52
CA TRP A 3 0.49 4.59 -4.46
C TRP A 3 1.81 4.90 -5.14
N ALA A 4 2.69 3.92 -5.23
CA ALA A 4 3.91 3.98 -6.00
C ALA A 4 4.16 2.61 -6.61
N SER A 5 4.42 2.57 -7.90
CA SER A 5 4.83 1.35 -8.59
C SER A 5 5.83 1.68 -9.69
N ALA A 6 6.59 0.68 -10.10
CA ALA A 6 7.53 0.79 -11.19
C ALA A 6 7.47 -0.47 -12.05
N LEU A 7 7.71 -0.30 -13.34
CA LEU A 7 7.85 -1.43 -14.25
C LEU A 7 9.03 -2.30 -13.81
N VAL A 8 8.83 -3.62 -13.85
CA VAL A 8 9.85 -4.59 -13.42
C VAL A 8 11.14 -4.44 -14.23
N GLU A 9 11.01 -4.15 -15.52
CA GLU A 9 12.11 -3.94 -16.48
C GLU A 9 13.04 -2.79 -16.05
N HIS A 10 12.47 -1.76 -15.42
CA HIS A 10 13.19 -0.55 -15.04
C HIS A 10 13.61 -0.53 -13.57
N LYS A 11 13.42 -1.61 -12.82
CA LYS A 11 13.82 -1.68 -11.39
C LYS A 11 15.31 -1.35 -11.17
N ARG A 12 16.16 -1.66 -12.13
CA ARG A 12 17.61 -1.38 -12.06
C ARG A 12 17.92 0.12 -11.97
N LEU A 13 17.04 0.98 -12.48
CA LEU A 13 17.17 2.44 -12.44
C LEU A 13 16.63 3.03 -11.12
N ALA A 14 16.16 2.18 -10.21
CA ALA A 14 15.57 2.58 -8.93
C ALA A 14 14.54 3.74 -9.03
N PRO A 15 13.55 3.67 -9.95
CA PRO A 15 12.66 4.80 -10.22
C PRO A 15 11.84 5.23 -9.00
N ASN A 16 11.56 4.31 -8.08
CA ASN A 16 10.88 4.65 -6.84
C ASN A 16 11.73 5.57 -5.94
N MET A 17 13.06 5.40 -5.93
CA MET A 17 13.95 6.28 -5.18
C MET A 17 13.87 7.71 -5.73
N LEU A 18 13.98 7.86 -7.05
CA LEU A 18 13.87 9.16 -7.71
C LEU A 18 12.50 9.80 -7.46
N LEU A 19 11.42 9.02 -7.52
CA LEU A 19 10.07 9.49 -7.28
C LEU A 19 9.90 10.06 -5.85
N TYR A 20 10.33 9.31 -4.84
CA TYR A 20 10.25 9.76 -3.44
C TYR A 20 11.13 11.01 -3.21
N TRP A 21 12.32 11.02 -3.78
CA TRP A 21 13.21 12.18 -3.71
C TRP A 21 12.57 13.44 -4.30
N ALA A 22 12.02 13.34 -5.51
CA ALA A 22 11.36 14.47 -6.18
C ALA A 22 10.16 15.00 -5.37
N PHE A 23 9.36 14.11 -4.78
CA PHE A 23 8.24 14.52 -3.93
C PHE A 23 8.69 15.21 -2.63
N MET A 24 9.76 14.70 -1.98
CA MET A 24 10.30 15.34 -0.77
C MET A 24 10.91 16.70 -1.08
N GLN A 25 11.65 16.83 -2.18
CA GLN A 25 12.17 18.12 -2.61
C GLN A 25 11.04 19.12 -2.85
N ARG A 26 9.99 18.69 -3.54
CA ARG A 26 8.83 19.54 -3.78
C ARG A 26 8.15 19.95 -2.47
N ALA A 27 7.92 19.01 -1.58
CA ALA A 27 7.33 19.27 -0.27
C ALA A 27 8.14 20.32 0.52
N ALA A 28 9.47 20.17 0.53
CA ALA A 28 10.37 21.13 1.17
C ALA A 28 10.30 22.52 0.51
N THR A 29 10.27 22.59 -0.81
CA THR A 29 10.15 23.85 -1.57
C THR A 29 8.80 24.54 -1.28
N GLU A 30 7.73 23.78 -1.08
CA GLU A 30 6.40 24.29 -0.73
C GLU A 30 6.28 24.62 0.78
N GLY A 31 7.35 24.46 1.57
CA GLY A 31 7.38 24.78 2.99
C GLY A 31 6.66 23.75 3.89
N LEU A 32 6.41 22.55 3.39
CA LEU A 32 5.80 21.49 4.19
C LEU A 32 6.80 20.93 5.18
N THR A 33 6.39 20.79 6.43
CA THR A 33 7.23 20.30 7.54
C THR A 33 7.24 18.79 7.70
N HIS A 34 6.25 18.11 7.13
CA HIS A 34 6.08 16.67 7.28
C HIS A 34 5.80 16.00 5.94
N PHE A 35 6.40 14.85 5.73
CA PHE A 35 6.15 14.01 4.57
C PHE A 35 5.65 12.63 5.00
N ASN A 36 4.37 12.34 4.69
CA ASN A 36 3.78 11.07 5.04
C ASN A 36 4.05 10.01 3.96
N PHE A 37 4.83 9.00 4.30
CA PHE A 37 5.15 7.86 3.42
C PHE A 37 3.99 6.87 3.23
N GLY A 38 2.88 7.08 3.92
CA GLY A 38 1.75 6.17 3.92
C GLY A 38 1.99 4.91 4.75
N ARG A 39 0.94 4.11 4.89
CA ARG A 39 0.98 2.89 5.70
C ARG A 39 1.91 1.81 5.14
N CYS A 40 2.40 0.94 6.01
CA CYS A 40 3.09 -0.30 5.66
C CYS A 40 2.94 -1.31 6.80
N THR A 41 3.15 -2.58 6.48
CA THR A 41 3.24 -3.62 7.50
C THR A 41 4.63 -3.56 8.14
N PRO A 42 4.75 -3.60 9.47
CA PRO A 42 6.03 -3.69 10.15
C PRO A 42 6.90 -4.81 9.58
N ASP A 43 8.20 -4.61 9.54
CA ASP A 43 9.22 -5.55 9.06
C ASP A 43 9.11 -6.00 7.59
N SER A 44 8.15 -5.45 6.84
CA SER A 44 8.05 -5.66 5.41
C SER A 44 9.19 -4.99 4.63
N GLY A 45 9.40 -5.40 3.38
CA GLY A 45 10.34 -4.74 2.47
C GLY A 45 10.02 -3.26 2.26
N THR A 46 8.73 -2.92 2.21
CA THR A 46 8.25 -1.53 2.10
C THR A 46 8.56 -0.73 3.36
N HIS A 47 8.43 -1.32 4.55
CA HIS A 47 8.79 -0.69 5.81
C HIS A 47 10.30 -0.37 5.85
N ARG A 48 11.15 -1.36 5.55
CA ARG A 48 12.60 -1.15 5.49
C ARG A 48 13.00 -0.09 4.48
N PHE A 49 12.37 -0.07 3.30
CA PHE A 49 12.58 0.97 2.30
C PHE A 49 12.28 2.37 2.83
N LYS A 50 11.15 2.56 3.54
CA LYS A 50 10.76 3.87 4.10
C LYS A 50 11.73 4.31 5.20
N ARG A 51 12.17 3.41 6.04
CA ARG A 51 13.16 3.70 7.09
C ARG A 51 14.52 4.17 6.54
N GLN A 52 14.92 3.76 5.35
CA GLN A 52 16.12 4.27 4.68
C GLN A 52 16.08 5.78 4.41
N TRP A 53 14.88 6.35 4.36
CA TRP A 53 14.65 7.78 4.19
C TRP A 53 14.56 8.55 5.52
N GLY A 54 14.83 7.89 6.65
CA GLY A 54 14.68 8.48 7.97
C GLY A 54 13.23 8.57 8.47
N ALA A 55 12.30 7.81 7.85
CA ALA A 55 10.92 7.81 8.31
C ALA A 55 10.81 7.18 9.71
N GLU A 56 10.05 7.83 10.57
CA GLU A 56 9.67 7.34 11.88
C GLU A 56 8.34 6.60 11.80
N ASP A 57 8.18 5.59 12.65
CA ASP A 57 6.97 4.78 12.68
C ASP A 57 5.92 5.45 13.56
N GLU A 58 4.73 5.61 13.03
CA GLU A 58 3.57 6.08 13.77
C GLU A 58 2.50 4.99 13.80
N GLN A 59 2.00 4.66 14.99
CA GLN A 59 0.97 3.64 15.17
C GLN A 59 -0.34 4.10 14.56
N LEU A 60 -0.88 3.32 13.63
CA LEU A 60 -2.20 3.54 13.06
C LEU A 60 -3.25 2.72 13.81
N TRP A 61 -4.36 3.37 14.13
CA TRP A 61 -5.52 2.74 14.74
C TRP A 61 -6.65 2.61 13.71
N TRP A 62 -7.18 1.42 13.58
CA TRP A 62 -8.29 1.14 12.69
C TRP A 62 -9.58 1.01 13.49
N TYR A 63 -10.60 1.74 13.09
CA TYR A 63 -11.93 1.66 13.68
C TYR A 63 -12.89 1.09 12.64
N GLY A 64 -13.45 -0.09 12.92
CA GLY A 64 -14.51 -0.67 12.12
C GLY A 64 -15.87 -0.24 12.66
N LEU A 65 -16.68 0.40 11.84
CA LEU A 65 -18.06 0.72 12.16
C LEU A 65 -18.96 -0.32 11.49
N THR A 66 -19.45 -1.28 12.28
CA THR A 66 -20.45 -2.24 11.83
C THR A 66 -21.80 -1.88 12.43
N PRO A 67 -22.83 -1.56 11.65
CA PRO A 67 -24.16 -1.31 12.18
C PRO A 67 -24.63 -2.50 13.01
N GLY A 68 -25.02 -2.27 14.27
CA GLY A 68 -25.49 -3.30 15.21
C GLY A 68 -24.38 -4.08 15.94
N ALA A 69 -23.11 -3.76 15.76
CA ALA A 69 -22.04 -4.37 16.53
C ALA A 69 -22.04 -3.87 17.99
N THR A 70 -21.82 -4.80 18.94
CA THR A 70 -21.68 -4.47 20.35
C THR A 70 -20.42 -3.63 20.58
N PRO A 71 -20.45 -2.57 21.42
CA PRO A 71 -19.26 -1.82 21.78
C PRO A 71 -18.17 -2.75 22.35
N GLY A 72 -16.97 -2.68 21.80
CA GLY A 72 -15.84 -3.54 22.20
C GLY A 72 -15.61 -4.78 21.33
N ALA A 73 -16.43 -5.04 20.34
CA ALA A 73 -16.13 -6.08 19.36
C ALA A 73 -14.90 -5.69 18.54
N THR A 74 -13.83 -6.47 18.68
CA THR A 74 -12.61 -6.27 17.88
C THR A 74 -12.92 -6.60 16.41
N ALA A 75 -13.04 -5.58 15.57
CA ALA A 75 -13.17 -5.79 14.14
C ALA A 75 -11.86 -6.41 13.64
N THR A 76 -11.88 -7.68 13.30
CA THR A 76 -10.78 -8.34 12.61
C THR A 76 -10.76 -7.80 11.18
N THR A 77 -9.89 -6.83 10.92
CA THR A 77 -9.67 -6.37 9.55
C THR A 77 -8.96 -7.50 8.79
N PRO A 78 -9.52 -7.99 7.68
CA PRO A 78 -8.85 -9.03 6.90
C PRO A 78 -7.46 -8.56 6.49
N SER A 79 -6.44 -9.32 6.88
CA SER A 79 -5.07 -9.03 6.46
C SER A 79 -4.85 -9.50 5.02
N PRO A 80 -4.16 -8.74 4.18
CA PRO A 80 -3.74 -9.22 2.86
C PRO A 80 -2.86 -10.48 2.93
N HIS A 81 -2.35 -10.80 4.12
CA HIS A 81 -1.54 -12.00 4.39
C HIS A 81 -2.37 -13.19 4.85
N ASP A 82 -3.68 -13.05 5.04
CA ASP A 82 -4.54 -14.18 5.39
C ASP A 82 -4.51 -15.23 4.28
N SER A 83 -4.38 -16.49 4.67
CA SER A 83 -4.27 -17.62 3.75
C SER A 83 -5.43 -17.71 2.75
N ALA A 84 -6.61 -17.22 3.14
CA ALA A 84 -7.79 -17.13 2.29
C ALA A 84 -7.58 -16.26 1.04
N TYR A 85 -6.70 -15.26 1.10
CA TYR A 85 -6.40 -14.35 -0.02
C TYR A 85 -5.13 -14.74 -0.80
N ALA A 86 -4.35 -15.71 -0.32
CA ALA A 86 -3.04 -16.05 -0.91
C ALA A 86 -3.15 -16.63 -2.34
N TRP A 87 -4.26 -17.24 -2.71
CA TRP A 87 -4.48 -17.80 -4.05
C TRP A 87 -4.85 -16.72 -5.10
N GLY A 88 -5.52 -15.65 -4.67
CA GLY A 88 -5.96 -14.58 -5.56
C GLY A 88 -4.82 -13.95 -6.37
N PRO A 89 -3.74 -13.44 -5.76
CA PRO A 89 -2.59 -12.88 -6.47
C PRO A 89 -1.87 -13.88 -7.38
N ARG A 90 -1.87 -15.17 -7.04
CA ARG A 90 -1.25 -16.21 -7.87
C ARG A 90 -2.04 -16.45 -9.15
N LEU A 91 -3.36 -16.49 -9.05
CA LEU A 91 -4.25 -16.62 -10.21
C LEU A 91 -4.19 -15.36 -11.08
N TRP A 92 -4.22 -14.19 -10.44
CA TRP A 92 -4.19 -12.89 -11.12
C TRP A 92 -2.95 -12.69 -11.99
N LYS A 93 -1.79 -13.13 -11.52
CA LYS A 93 -0.53 -13.06 -12.29
C LYS A 93 -0.50 -13.90 -13.56
N ARG A 94 -1.40 -14.88 -13.69
CA ARG A 94 -1.51 -15.76 -14.86
C ARG A 94 -2.54 -15.29 -15.88
N LEU A 95 -3.34 -14.26 -15.54
CA LEU A 95 -4.35 -13.75 -16.46
C LEU A 95 -3.69 -12.90 -17.57
N PRO A 96 -4.15 -13.05 -18.82
CA PRO A 96 -3.79 -12.11 -19.87
C PRO A 96 -4.16 -10.68 -19.47
N LEU A 97 -3.33 -9.72 -19.86
CA LEU A 97 -3.48 -8.31 -19.46
C LEU A 97 -4.86 -7.74 -19.81
N ALA A 98 -5.39 -8.09 -20.98
CA ALA A 98 -6.72 -7.65 -21.42
C ALA A 98 -7.83 -8.12 -20.45
N VAL A 99 -7.74 -9.37 -19.98
CA VAL A 99 -8.71 -9.93 -19.02
C VAL A 99 -8.54 -9.28 -17.65
N ALA A 100 -7.31 -9.10 -17.20
CA ALA A 100 -7.01 -8.42 -15.94
C ALA A 100 -7.55 -6.98 -15.93
N ASN A 101 -7.38 -6.23 -17.02
CA ASN A 101 -7.88 -4.87 -17.15
C ASN A 101 -9.41 -4.80 -17.20
N ALA A 102 -10.08 -5.78 -17.78
CA ALA A 102 -11.54 -5.82 -17.84
C ALA A 102 -12.16 -6.23 -16.48
N LEU A 103 -11.53 -7.15 -15.75
CA LEU A 103 -12.02 -7.66 -14.48
C LEU A 103 -11.61 -6.81 -13.28
N GLY A 104 -10.43 -6.18 -13.33
CA GLY A 104 -9.86 -5.40 -12.23
C GLY A 104 -10.82 -4.37 -11.64
N PRO A 105 -11.39 -3.45 -12.42
CA PRO A 105 -12.30 -2.43 -11.93
C PRO A 105 -13.57 -2.99 -11.28
N ARG A 106 -14.00 -4.19 -11.71
CA ARG A 106 -15.20 -4.84 -11.16
C ARG A 106 -14.94 -5.53 -9.84
N ILE A 107 -13.73 -6.05 -9.67
CA ILE A 107 -13.34 -6.82 -8.47
C ILE A 107 -12.83 -5.90 -7.36
N VAL A 108 -12.08 -4.86 -7.72
CA VAL A 108 -11.43 -3.97 -6.73
C VAL A 108 -12.42 -3.27 -5.82
N LYS A 109 -13.64 -3.00 -6.30
CA LYS A 109 -14.69 -2.38 -5.49
C LYS A 109 -15.20 -3.25 -4.33
N TYR A 110 -14.92 -4.56 -4.37
CA TYR A 110 -15.30 -5.51 -3.30
C TYR A 110 -14.12 -5.87 -2.37
N ILE A 111 -12.94 -5.32 -2.65
CA ILE A 111 -11.75 -5.50 -1.80
C ILE A 111 -11.69 -4.30 -0.85
N PRO A 112 -11.83 -4.52 0.46
CA PRO A 112 -11.80 -3.45 1.46
C PRO A 112 -10.44 -2.75 1.56
#